data_e790c94b11d1c5fe22c47c04bb05f1c9
#
_entry.id   e790c94b11d1c5fe22c47c04bb05f1c9
#
_cell.length_a   1.000
_cell.length_b   1.000
_cell.length_c   1.000
_cell.angle_alpha   90.00
_cell.angle_beta   90.00
_cell.angle_gamma   90.00
#
_symmetry.space_group_name_H-M   'P 1'
#
loop_
_entity.id
_entity.type
_entity.pdbx_description
1 polymer ?
#
loop_
_entity_poly.entity_id
_entity_poly.type
_entity_poly.pdbx_seq_one_letter_code
_entity_poly.pdbx_strand_id
1 'polypeptide(L)'
;MRNALYACGLFLAGTALLAPAQAAETPKQGGTLTYLIPADAPPSFDGHREETYATVHTTAPFYSVLLRINPSDPSSSTDFVCDLCTEIPKPTDGGKTYTFKIRTGVKFHDGNPLTAADVAASWNEITFPPQGVLSARGSNYRDLIEKIESPDPETVVFHLKFATSAFIPALADPFAYIYEKKILDDPARGPHWFEKNILGSGPFKFASYDVGQSIKGDRNPDYYHKGLPYLDHIVGIFAPKQATRVDAIRSDRAAMEFRGLPPSARDELKKELGDKIAVQESTWNCGSDLFFNEKKKPFDNPNVRRALSLAIDRWGGAPSLSKIAIVKTVGGIVYPGSPLAATDQELHEMAGFWTDINKSREEAKRLLKEAGVENLSFELLNRDVDQPYKYIGIWLVDQWSKIGVKVTQRVVPTGPWFAAMRSGDFSVVHYPICHSVVNPVLDVQPYLPGSQENMGGAPDPKSTELYEKLLHETDPKAQHAEMVAFEKYIMDTAAHATEVIWWNRIIPYRSYVKGWKIGPSHYINQDLANIWLDK
;
A
#
# COMPACT_ATOMS: atom_id res chain seq x y z
N MET A 1 8.87 -44.71 73.20
CA MET A 1 7.80 -43.76 73.20
C MET A 1 7.93 -43.01 71.89
N ARG A 2 7.06 -43.29 70.91
CA ARG A 2 7.15 -42.82 69.51
C ARG A 2 6.06 -41.80 69.31
N ASN A 3 6.42 -40.55 68.96
CA ASN A 3 5.48 -39.50 68.54
C ASN A 3 5.34 -39.59 67.02
N ALA A 4 4.12 -39.78 66.56
CA ALA A 4 3.74 -39.67 65.16
C ALA A 4 3.19 -38.24 64.89
N LEU A 5 3.80 -37.54 63.98
CA LEU A 5 3.31 -36.26 63.45
C LEU A 5 2.47 -36.54 62.18
N TYR A 6 1.21 -36.16 62.23
CA TYR A 6 0.32 -36.11 61.05
C TYR A 6 0.51 -34.77 60.31
N ALA A 7 0.94 -34.84 59.05
CA ALA A 7 0.95 -33.69 58.14
C ALA A 7 -0.36 -33.65 57.35
N CYS A 8 -1.16 -32.59 57.54
CA CYS A 8 -2.35 -32.28 56.74
C CYS A 8 -1.90 -31.56 55.46
N GLY A 9 -2.01 -32.22 54.31
CA GLY A 9 -1.83 -31.60 53.02
C GLY A 9 -3.11 -30.90 52.57
N LEU A 10 -3.06 -29.57 52.43
CA LEU A 10 -4.11 -28.80 51.77
C LEU A 10 -3.95 -28.92 50.24
N PHE A 11 -4.90 -29.57 49.58
CA PHE A 11 -5.07 -29.51 48.13
C PHE A 11 -5.80 -28.20 47.75
N LEU A 12 -5.10 -27.25 47.17
CA LEU A 12 -5.68 -26.10 46.47
C LEU A 12 -6.11 -26.57 45.09
N ALA A 13 -7.40 -26.80 44.91
CA ALA A 13 -7.99 -26.98 43.60
C ALA A 13 -8.05 -25.65 42.86
N GLY A 14 -7.10 -25.42 41.94
CA GLY A 14 -7.12 -24.28 41.03
C GLY A 14 -8.24 -24.45 40.00
N THR A 15 -9.32 -23.69 40.13
CA THR A 15 -10.32 -23.55 39.07
C THR A 15 -9.73 -22.72 37.94
N ALA A 16 -9.29 -23.38 36.86
CA ALA A 16 -8.96 -22.76 35.61
C ALA A 16 -10.26 -22.17 35.01
N LEU A 17 -10.39 -20.85 35.06
CA LEU A 17 -11.41 -20.12 34.31
C LEU A 17 -11.09 -20.29 32.82
N LEU A 18 -11.75 -21.23 32.16
CA LEU A 18 -11.81 -21.28 30.69
C LEU A 18 -12.52 -20.02 30.20
N ALA A 19 -11.78 -19.07 29.64
CA ALA A 19 -12.37 -17.99 28.88
C ALA A 19 -13.24 -18.63 27.77
N PRO A 20 -14.50 -18.18 27.57
CA PRO A 20 -15.31 -18.71 26.49
C PRO A 20 -14.58 -18.45 25.16
N ALA A 21 -14.25 -19.51 24.44
CA ALA A 21 -13.81 -19.40 23.06
C ALA A 21 -14.95 -18.70 22.30
N GLN A 22 -14.68 -17.50 21.80
CA GLN A 22 -15.64 -16.75 21.00
C GLN A 22 -15.94 -17.62 19.78
N ALA A 23 -17.16 -18.14 19.68
CA ALA A 23 -17.57 -18.97 18.55
C ALA A 23 -17.32 -18.17 17.26
N ALA A 24 -16.59 -18.76 16.32
CA ALA A 24 -16.36 -18.15 15.04
C ALA A 24 -17.71 -17.82 14.39
N GLU A 25 -17.91 -16.57 14.01
CA GLU A 25 -19.16 -16.14 13.34
C GLU A 25 -19.32 -16.96 12.05
N THR A 26 -20.48 -17.55 11.84
CA THR A 26 -20.78 -18.32 10.61
C THR A 26 -21.21 -17.36 9.51
N PRO A 27 -20.52 -17.31 8.37
CA PRO A 27 -20.90 -16.43 7.27
C PRO A 27 -22.30 -16.70 6.76
N LYS A 28 -23.08 -15.64 6.52
CA LYS A 28 -24.41 -15.70 5.94
C LYS A 28 -24.33 -15.49 4.42
N GLN A 29 -25.14 -16.22 3.69
CA GLN A 29 -25.31 -16.05 2.24
C GLN A 29 -26.38 -15.02 1.95
N GLY A 30 -26.17 -14.21 0.91
CA GLY A 30 -27.17 -13.29 0.39
C GLY A 30 -26.93 -11.82 0.71
N GLY A 31 -27.82 -10.99 0.21
CA GLY A 31 -27.83 -9.55 0.42
C GLY A 31 -26.97 -8.74 -0.54
N THR A 32 -27.06 -7.42 -0.39
CA THR A 32 -26.35 -6.43 -1.22
C THR A 32 -25.41 -5.59 -0.37
N LEU A 33 -24.13 -5.58 -0.69
CA LEU A 33 -23.17 -4.62 -0.13
C LEU A 33 -23.20 -3.34 -0.96
N THR A 34 -23.59 -2.22 -0.34
CA THR A 34 -23.38 -0.88 -0.91
C THR A 34 -22.17 -0.26 -0.27
N TYR A 35 -21.17 0.14 -1.08
CA TYR A 35 -19.95 0.77 -0.64
C TYR A 35 -19.65 2.06 -1.42
N LEU A 36 -18.75 2.88 -0.90
CA LEU A 36 -18.41 4.18 -1.47
C LEU A 36 -17.04 4.15 -2.15
N ILE A 37 -16.98 4.75 -3.31
CA ILE A 37 -15.76 4.98 -4.07
C ILE A 37 -15.46 6.48 -4.01
N PRO A 38 -14.34 6.91 -3.36
CA PRO A 38 -14.04 8.33 -3.14
C PRO A 38 -13.46 9.02 -4.39
N ALA A 39 -14.13 8.86 -5.52
CA ALA A 39 -13.77 9.42 -6.82
C ALA A 39 -15.04 9.83 -7.60
N ASP A 40 -14.89 10.63 -8.67
CA ASP A 40 -15.98 10.97 -9.59
C ASP A 40 -16.27 9.81 -10.56
N ALA A 41 -15.22 9.16 -11.06
CA ALA A 41 -15.27 8.00 -11.94
C ALA A 41 -13.87 7.36 -12.03
N PRO A 42 -13.74 6.09 -12.48
CA PRO A 42 -12.43 5.56 -12.87
C PRO A 42 -11.98 6.21 -14.18
N PRO A 43 -10.68 6.47 -14.37
CA PRO A 43 -10.15 6.97 -15.65
C PRO A 43 -10.39 5.97 -16.79
N SER A 44 -10.21 4.69 -16.49
CA SER A 44 -10.58 3.55 -17.34
C SER A 44 -10.86 2.31 -16.48
N PHE A 45 -11.34 1.21 -17.11
CA PHE A 45 -11.54 -0.07 -16.42
C PHE A 45 -10.33 -1.00 -16.51
N ASP A 46 -9.28 -0.60 -17.23
CA ASP A 46 -8.12 -1.43 -17.53
C ASP A 46 -7.07 -1.37 -16.40
N GLY A 47 -6.96 -2.45 -15.62
CA GLY A 47 -5.98 -2.55 -14.55
C GLY A 47 -4.53 -2.49 -15.00
N HIS A 48 -4.21 -2.95 -16.22
CA HIS A 48 -2.82 -2.94 -16.71
C HIS A 48 -2.32 -1.51 -17.02
N ARG A 49 -3.24 -0.57 -17.29
CA ARG A 49 -2.92 0.82 -17.68
C ARG A 49 -3.09 1.83 -16.57
N GLU A 50 -3.79 1.45 -15.49
CA GLU A 50 -4.19 2.37 -14.44
C GLU A 50 -3.43 2.12 -13.12
N GLU A 51 -3.30 3.19 -12.32
CA GLU A 51 -2.65 3.16 -11.00
C GLU A 51 -3.57 3.68 -9.90
N THR A 52 -4.84 3.98 -10.22
CA THR A 52 -5.71 4.68 -9.30
C THR A 52 -6.63 3.73 -8.53
N TYR A 53 -6.89 4.08 -7.27
CA TYR A 53 -7.91 3.38 -6.47
C TYR A 53 -9.32 3.49 -7.09
N ALA A 54 -9.57 4.54 -7.88
CA ALA A 54 -10.84 4.67 -8.58
C ALA A 54 -11.08 3.50 -9.53
N THR A 55 -10.04 3.01 -10.22
CA THR A 55 -10.13 1.81 -11.06
C THR A 55 -10.30 0.55 -10.22
N VAL A 56 -9.42 0.28 -9.25
CA VAL A 56 -9.47 -0.97 -8.47
C VAL A 56 -10.76 -1.11 -7.66
N HIS A 57 -11.20 -0.06 -6.96
CA HIS A 57 -12.46 -0.12 -6.19
C HIS A 57 -13.70 -0.28 -7.09
N THR A 58 -13.57 0.05 -8.37
CA THR A 58 -14.63 -0.12 -9.37
C THR A 58 -14.60 -1.51 -10.00
N THR A 59 -13.42 -2.03 -10.34
CA THR A 59 -13.30 -3.18 -11.27
C THR A 59 -12.81 -4.47 -10.63
N ALA A 60 -12.07 -4.42 -9.53
CA ALA A 60 -11.49 -5.62 -8.90
C ALA A 60 -12.52 -6.73 -8.59
N PRO A 61 -13.78 -6.44 -8.21
CA PRO A 61 -14.76 -7.51 -7.97
C PRO A 61 -15.08 -8.38 -9.18
N PHE A 62 -14.75 -7.92 -10.39
CA PHE A 62 -15.05 -8.63 -11.64
C PHE A 62 -13.88 -9.46 -12.16
N TYR A 63 -12.67 -9.30 -11.58
CA TYR A 63 -11.46 -9.93 -12.10
C TYR A 63 -10.83 -10.88 -11.08
N SER A 64 -10.02 -11.78 -11.60
CA SER A 64 -9.11 -12.64 -10.84
C SER A 64 -7.67 -12.25 -11.11
N VAL A 65 -6.79 -12.57 -10.17
CA VAL A 65 -5.33 -12.40 -10.26
C VAL A 65 -4.63 -13.75 -10.09
N LEU A 66 -3.32 -13.82 -10.32
CA LEU A 66 -2.58 -15.07 -10.15
C LEU A 66 -2.48 -15.46 -8.68
N LEU A 67 -2.02 -14.54 -7.84
CA LEU A 67 -1.95 -14.67 -6.39
C LEU A 67 -2.23 -13.31 -5.73
N ARG A 68 -2.51 -13.32 -4.43
CA ARG A 68 -2.84 -12.10 -3.66
C ARG A 68 -2.36 -12.19 -2.22
N ILE A 69 -2.39 -11.08 -1.52
CA ILE A 69 -2.23 -11.06 -0.06
C ILE A 69 -3.36 -11.87 0.58
N ASN A 70 -3.04 -12.67 1.61
CA ASN A 70 -4.03 -13.46 2.32
C ASN A 70 -5.16 -12.55 2.90
N PRO A 71 -6.42 -12.68 2.46
CA PRO A 71 -7.50 -11.85 2.97
C PRO A 71 -7.85 -12.11 4.44
N SER A 72 -7.38 -13.22 5.02
CA SER A 72 -7.52 -13.53 6.44
C SER A 72 -6.49 -12.81 7.31
N ASP A 73 -5.33 -12.42 6.73
CA ASP A 73 -4.31 -11.59 7.38
C ASP A 73 -3.73 -10.55 6.39
N PRO A 74 -4.54 -9.58 5.95
CA PRO A 74 -4.09 -8.60 4.97
C PRO A 74 -3.06 -7.59 5.53
N SER A 75 -2.75 -7.64 6.82
CA SER A 75 -1.68 -6.87 7.44
C SER A 75 -0.29 -7.47 7.23
N SER A 76 -0.21 -8.75 6.91
CA SER A 76 1.05 -9.40 6.57
C SER A 76 1.61 -8.90 5.24
N SER A 77 2.92 -8.66 5.20
CA SER A 77 3.66 -8.34 3.97
C SER A 77 4.27 -9.56 3.29
N THR A 78 4.09 -10.77 3.88
CA THR A 78 4.73 -12.01 3.43
C THR A 78 3.76 -13.18 3.28
N ASP A 79 2.52 -13.04 3.72
CA ASP A 79 1.49 -14.09 3.63
C ASP A 79 0.69 -13.94 2.33
N PHE A 80 1.14 -14.61 1.29
CA PHE A 80 0.50 -14.65 -0.02
C PHE A 80 -0.28 -15.94 -0.21
N VAL A 81 -1.41 -15.86 -0.89
CA VAL A 81 -2.24 -17.01 -1.25
C VAL A 81 -2.53 -17.03 -2.75
N CYS A 82 -2.69 -18.24 -3.27
CA CYS A 82 -3.14 -18.43 -4.65
C CYS A 82 -4.57 -17.95 -4.85
N ASP A 83 -4.79 -17.20 -5.92
CA ASP A 83 -6.11 -16.95 -6.47
C ASP A 83 -6.35 -17.93 -7.63
N LEU A 84 -5.75 -17.71 -8.79
CA LEU A 84 -5.82 -18.65 -9.92
C LEU A 84 -4.78 -19.78 -9.89
N CYS A 85 -3.68 -19.63 -9.15
CA CYS A 85 -2.75 -20.75 -8.99
C CYS A 85 -3.30 -21.80 -8.00
N THR A 86 -2.72 -23.00 -7.98
CA THR A 86 -3.04 -24.06 -7.00
C THR A 86 -2.14 -23.98 -5.78
N GLU A 87 -0.87 -23.61 -5.98
CA GLU A 87 0.14 -23.41 -4.95
C GLU A 87 1.17 -22.36 -5.39
N ILE A 88 1.83 -21.72 -4.43
CA ILE A 88 2.98 -20.84 -4.70
C ILE A 88 4.22 -21.73 -4.83
N PRO A 89 4.87 -21.79 -6.01
CA PRO A 89 5.95 -22.72 -6.25
C PRO A 89 7.24 -22.29 -5.54
N LYS A 90 8.04 -23.29 -5.17
CA LYS A 90 9.45 -23.06 -4.86
C LYS A 90 10.21 -22.85 -6.16
N PRO A 91 11.07 -21.82 -6.23
CA PRO A 91 11.83 -21.58 -7.45
C PRO A 91 12.86 -22.68 -7.70
N THR A 92 13.13 -22.91 -8.97
CA THR A 92 14.20 -23.79 -9.48
C THR A 92 15.29 -22.95 -10.17
N ASP A 93 16.28 -23.58 -10.78
CA ASP A 93 17.36 -22.91 -11.52
C ASP A 93 18.04 -21.79 -10.70
N GLY A 94 18.46 -22.14 -9.48
CA GLY A 94 19.12 -21.19 -8.61
C GLY A 94 18.25 -20.00 -8.18
N GLY A 95 16.94 -20.19 -8.11
CA GLY A 95 16.01 -19.12 -7.69
C GLY A 95 15.40 -18.32 -8.85
N LYS A 96 15.68 -18.68 -10.11
CA LYS A 96 15.28 -17.89 -11.28
C LYS A 96 14.05 -18.39 -12.02
N THR A 97 13.59 -19.61 -11.76
CA THR A 97 12.45 -20.17 -12.48
C THR A 97 11.32 -20.52 -11.55
N TYR A 98 10.14 -19.94 -11.79
CA TYR A 98 8.91 -20.19 -11.03
C TYR A 98 7.87 -20.84 -11.93
N THR A 99 7.45 -22.07 -11.60
CA THR A 99 6.46 -22.83 -12.37
C THR A 99 5.15 -22.92 -11.60
N PHE A 100 4.18 -22.10 -11.98
CA PHE A 100 2.84 -22.10 -11.39
C PHE A 100 1.92 -23.09 -12.08
N LYS A 101 1.14 -23.84 -11.28
CA LYS A 101 0.01 -24.62 -11.75
C LYS A 101 -1.28 -23.79 -11.61
N ILE A 102 -2.05 -23.72 -12.69
CA ILE A 102 -3.29 -22.95 -12.79
C ILE A 102 -4.48 -23.86 -12.51
N ARG A 103 -5.48 -23.35 -11.80
CA ARG A 103 -6.72 -24.07 -11.49
C ARG A 103 -7.44 -24.46 -12.76
N THR A 104 -7.91 -25.70 -12.82
CA THR A 104 -8.74 -26.20 -13.92
C THR A 104 -10.21 -25.88 -13.67
N GLY A 105 -10.99 -25.79 -14.77
CA GLY A 105 -12.43 -25.56 -14.71
C GLY A 105 -12.86 -24.13 -14.39
N VAL A 106 -11.92 -23.18 -14.29
CA VAL A 106 -12.22 -21.77 -14.18
C VAL A 106 -12.80 -21.24 -15.49
N LYS A 107 -13.82 -20.39 -15.42
CA LYS A 107 -14.44 -19.76 -16.59
C LYS A 107 -14.43 -18.25 -16.47
N PHE A 108 -14.25 -17.57 -17.60
CA PHE A 108 -14.62 -16.17 -17.73
C PHE A 108 -16.13 -15.98 -17.63
N HIS A 109 -16.58 -14.76 -17.39
CA HIS A 109 -18.01 -14.43 -17.21
C HIS A 109 -18.86 -14.68 -18.46
N ASP A 110 -18.26 -14.77 -19.64
CA ASP A 110 -18.91 -15.15 -20.90
C ASP A 110 -19.01 -16.68 -21.10
N GLY A 111 -18.43 -17.46 -20.17
CA GLY A 111 -18.45 -18.91 -20.20
C GLY A 111 -17.25 -19.59 -20.84
N ASN A 112 -16.33 -18.83 -21.45
CA ASN A 112 -15.09 -19.37 -22.00
C ASN A 112 -14.16 -19.89 -20.89
N PRO A 113 -13.42 -21.01 -21.12
CA PRO A 113 -12.48 -21.53 -20.15
C PRO A 113 -11.28 -20.58 -19.98
N LEU A 114 -10.86 -20.37 -18.73
CA LEU A 114 -9.61 -19.71 -18.39
C LEU A 114 -8.49 -20.76 -18.29
N THR A 115 -7.36 -20.49 -18.93
CA THR A 115 -6.21 -21.38 -18.99
C THR A 115 -4.91 -20.65 -18.65
N ALA A 116 -3.82 -21.38 -18.53
CA ALA A 116 -2.48 -20.81 -18.35
C ALA A 116 -2.07 -19.87 -19.49
N ALA A 117 -2.62 -20.05 -20.70
CA ALA A 117 -2.36 -19.15 -21.83
C ALA A 117 -2.92 -17.72 -21.57
N ASP A 118 -4.07 -17.61 -20.89
CA ASP A 118 -4.65 -16.31 -20.52
C ASP A 118 -3.81 -15.60 -19.44
N VAL A 119 -3.32 -16.37 -18.46
CA VAL A 119 -2.42 -15.87 -17.42
C VAL A 119 -1.11 -15.37 -18.03
N ALA A 120 -0.49 -16.19 -18.90
CA ALA A 120 0.75 -15.81 -19.57
C ALA A 120 0.56 -14.60 -20.49
N ALA A 121 -0.55 -14.52 -21.24
CA ALA A 121 -0.86 -13.37 -22.10
C ALA A 121 -1.02 -12.09 -21.32
N SER A 122 -1.77 -12.11 -20.20
CA SER A 122 -1.96 -10.95 -19.32
C SER A 122 -0.65 -10.47 -18.73
N TRP A 123 0.17 -11.37 -18.19
CA TRP A 123 1.46 -11.02 -17.62
C TRP A 123 2.48 -10.57 -18.68
N ASN A 124 2.42 -11.11 -19.92
CA ASN A 124 3.22 -10.60 -21.02
C ASN A 124 2.79 -9.18 -21.44
N GLU A 125 1.49 -8.88 -21.47
CA GLU A 125 1.01 -7.52 -21.75
C GLU A 125 1.45 -6.51 -20.68
N ILE A 126 1.40 -6.91 -19.40
CA ILE A 126 1.88 -6.06 -18.30
C ILE A 126 3.39 -5.83 -18.41
N THR A 127 4.16 -6.90 -18.60
CA THR A 127 5.63 -6.86 -18.55
C THR A 127 6.25 -6.34 -19.84
N PHE A 128 5.75 -6.79 -20.99
CA PHE A 128 6.26 -6.53 -22.34
C PHE A 128 5.15 -6.00 -23.25
N PRO A 129 4.56 -4.83 -22.93
CA PRO A 129 3.41 -4.33 -23.67
C PRO A 129 3.74 -4.17 -25.16
N PRO A 130 2.77 -4.39 -26.06
CA PRO A 130 2.93 -4.11 -27.48
C PRO A 130 3.31 -2.64 -27.73
N GLN A 131 3.92 -2.37 -28.87
CA GLN A 131 4.31 -1.02 -29.24
C GLN A 131 3.10 -0.06 -29.20
N GLY A 132 3.25 1.07 -28.51
CA GLY A 132 2.20 2.09 -28.34
C GLY A 132 1.17 1.77 -27.25
N VAL A 133 1.31 0.63 -26.58
CA VAL A 133 0.49 0.27 -25.42
C VAL A 133 1.22 0.66 -24.12
N LEU A 134 0.56 1.45 -23.28
CA LEU A 134 1.08 1.79 -21.97
C LEU A 134 0.86 0.61 -21.00
N SER A 135 1.87 0.27 -20.24
CA SER A 135 1.74 -0.52 -19.02
C SER A 135 2.24 0.30 -17.85
N ALA A 136 1.35 0.60 -16.93
CA ALA A 136 1.64 1.49 -15.80
C ALA A 136 2.78 0.98 -14.90
N ARG A 137 2.92 -0.35 -14.80
CA ARG A 137 3.91 -1.02 -13.92
C ARG A 137 4.93 -1.87 -14.67
N GLY A 138 4.91 -1.83 -16.00
CA GLY A 138 5.73 -2.71 -16.83
C GLY A 138 7.23 -2.60 -16.58
N SER A 139 7.75 -1.43 -16.17
CA SER A 139 9.15 -1.25 -15.81
C SER A 139 9.54 -2.13 -14.62
N ASN A 140 8.74 -2.17 -13.57
CA ASN A 140 9.04 -2.93 -12.35
C ASN A 140 9.20 -4.43 -12.63
N TYR A 141 8.40 -4.96 -13.57
CA TYR A 141 8.45 -6.37 -13.94
C TYR A 141 9.54 -6.67 -14.96
N ARG A 142 9.74 -5.79 -15.96
CA ARG A 142 10.80 -5.97 -16.98
C ARG A 142 12.19 -6.04 -16.38
N ASP A 143 12.43 -5.37 -15.28
CA ASP A 143 13.72 -5.41 -14.61
C ASP A 143 13.99 -6.77 -13.95
N LEU A 144 12.95 -7.49 -13.55
CA LEU A 144 13.03 -8.80 -12.90
C LEU A 144 12.87 -9.95 -13.88
N ILE A 145 11.90 -9.86 -14.79
CA ILE A 145 11.43 -10.97 -15.64
C ILE A 145 12.16 -10.95 -16.98
N GLU A 146 12.71 -12.10 -17.38
CA GLU A 146 13.29 -12.34 -18.68
C GLU A 146 12.23 -12.82 -19.68
N LYS A 147 11.37 -13.79 -19.26
CA LYS A 147 10.42 -14.47 -20.14
C LYS A 147 9.25 -15.05 -19.35
N ILE A 148 8.08 -15.11 -19.99
CA ILE A 148 6.87 -15.76 -19.45
C ILE A 148 6.30 -16.71 -20.52
N GLU A 149 6.04 -17.96 -20.15
CA GLU A 149 5.57 -19.01 -21.04
C GLU A 149 4.38 -19.78 -20.46
N SER A 150 3.58 -20.37 -21.33
CA SER A 150 2.55 -21.35 -21.00
C SER A 150 2.75 -22.59 -21.86
N PRO A 151 3.56 -23.57 -21.39
CA PRO A 151 3.88 -24.76 -22.21
C PRO A 151 2.69 -25.71 -22.37
N ASP A 152 1.72 -25.64 -21.50
CA ASP A 152 0.47 -26.40 -21.53
C ASP A 152 -0.68 -25.59 -20.92
N PRO A 153 -1.96 -26.02 -21.03
CA PRO A 153 -3.12 -25.26 -20.53
C PRO A 153 -3.16 -25.02 -19.01
N GLU A 154 -2.35 -25.73 -18.24
CA GLU A 154 -2.36 -25.70 -16.77
C GLU A 154 -1.08 -25.12 -16.16
N THR A 155 -0.07 -24.78 -16.98
CA THR A 155 1.26 -24.39 -16.50
C THR A 155 1.66 -23.02 -17.02
N VAL A 156 2.03 -22.11 -16.11
CA VAL A 156 2.70 -20.84 -16.43
C VAL A 156 4.10 -20.85 -15.83
N VAL A 157 5.10 -20.47 -16.61
CA VAL A 157 6.50 -20.42 -16.19
C VAL A 157 7.02 -19.00 -16.32
N PHE A 158 7.51 -18.46 -15.21
CA PHE A 158 8.24 -17.20 -15.18
C PHE A 158 9.74 -17.49 -15.08
N HIS A 159 10.50 -16.93 -15.99
CA HIS A 159 11.96 -16.95 -15.97
C HIS A 159 12.45 -15.57 -15.54
N LEU A 160 13.22 -15.50 -14.47
CA LEU A 160 13.80 -14.28 -13.95
C LEU A 160 15.23 -14.08 -14.47
N LYS A 161 15.65 -12.85 -14.62
CA LYS A 161 17.03 -12.49 -14.96
C LYS A 161 18.02 -12.90 -13.86
N PHE A 162 17.57 -12.83 -12.60
CA PHE A 162 18.33 -13.20 -11.40
C PHE A 162 17.39 -13.63 -10.28
N ALA A 163 17.92 -14.31 -9.26
CA ALA A 163 17.16 -14.66 -8.06
C ALA A 163 16.91 -13.41 -7.19
N THR A 164 15.67 -13.24 -6.72
CA THR A 164 15.29 -12.12 -5.86
C THR A 164 14.07 -12.47 -5.00
N SER A 165 14.02 -11.94 -3.78
CA SER A 165 12.85 -12.03 -2.90
C SER A 165 11.69 -11.12 -3.34
N ALA A 166 11.95 -10.15 -4.21
CA ALA A 166 10.98 -9.17 -4.67
C ALA A 166 9.88 -9.77 -5.58
N PHE A 167 10.10 -10.95 -6.18
CA PHE A 167 9.25 -11.48 -7.24
C PHE A 167 7.84 -11.87 -6.78
N ILE A 168 7.71 -12.67 -5.72
CA ILE A 168 6.39 -13.10 -5.22
C ILE A 168 5.53 -11.92 -4.75
N PRO A 169 6.04 -10.97 -3.96
CA PRO A 169 5.29 -9.74 -3.64
C PRO A 169 4.87 -8.95 -4.90
N ALA A 170 5.74 -8.86 -5.91
CA ALA A 170 5.41 -8.18 -7.16
C ALA A 170 4.25 -8.82 -7.92
N LEU A 171 4.14 -10.16 -7.91
CA LEU A 171 3.03 -10.89 -8.53
C LEU A 171 1.68 -10.69 -7.81
N ALA A 172 1.68 -10.25 -6.54
CA ALA A 172 0.45 -9.98 -5.78
C ALA A 172 -0.17 -8.61 -6.11
N ASP A 173 0.21 -8.00 -7.20
CA ASP A 173 -0.30 -6.72 -7.66
C ASP A 173 -1.82 -6.79 -7.90
N PRO A 174 -2.62 -5.97 -7.19
CA PRO A 174 -4.09 -5.97 -7.31
C PRO A 174 -4.61 -5.44 -8.66
N PHE A 175 -3.75 -4.90 -9.50
CA PHE A 175 -4.06 -4.45 -10.86
C PHE A 175 -3.72 -5.48 -11.94
N ALA A 176 -3.01 -6.56 -11.58
CA ALA A 176 -2.59 -7.61 -12.51
C ALA A 176 -3.76 -8.56 -12.84
N TYR A 177 -4.85 -7.99 -13.37
CA TYR A 177 -6.02 -8.73 -13.79
C TYR A 177 -5.69 -9.74 -14.86
N ILE A 178 -6.28 -10.93 -14.78
CA ILE A 178 -6.15 -11.91 -15.84
C ILE A 178 -7.26 -11.69 -16.86
N TYR A 179 -6.84 -11.26 -18.03
CA TYR A 179 -7.69 -11.01 -19.19
C TYR A 179 -7.77 -12.23 -20.10
N GLU A 180 -8.85 -12.36 -20.83
CA GLU A 180 -9.01 -13.41 -21.83
C GLU A 180 -8.07 -13.14 -23.01
N LYS A 181 -7.14 -14.06 -23.25
CA LYS A 181 -6.14 -13.99 -24.34
C LYS A 181 -6.79 -13.73 -25.70
N LYS A 182 -7.93 -14.37 -25.97
CA LYS A 182 -8.71 -14.20 -27.19
C LYS A 182 -9.12 -12.73 -27.43
N ILE A 183 -9.35 -11.96 -26.36
CA ILE A 183 -9.66 -10.53 -26.46
C ILE A 183 -8.40 -9.72 -26.69
N LEU A 184 -7.32 -10.03 -25.96
CA LEU A 184 -6.02 -9.36 -26.12
C LEU A 184 -5.47 -9.50 -27.53
N ASP A 185 -5.65 -10.69 -28.15
CA ASP A 185 -5.16 -11.02 -29.49
C ASP A 185 -6.10 -10.55 -30.61
N ASP A 186 -7.32 -10.09 -30.33
CA ASP A 186 -8.30 -9.72 -31.34
C ASP A 186 -8.03 -8.32 -31.92
N PRO A 187 -7.51 -8.22 -33.15
CA PRO A 187 -7.18 -6.95 -33.74
C PRO A 187 -8.41 -6.05 -34.00
N ALA A 188 -9.63 -6.63 -34.06
CA ALA A 188 -10.87 -5.89 -34.24
C ALA A 188 -11.31 -5.16 -32.95
N ARG A 189 -10.92 -5.69 -31.79
CA ARG A 189 -11.17 -5.05 -30.49
C ARG A 189 -10.10 -4.04 -30.13
N GLY A 190 -8.87 -4.28 -30.56
CA GLY A 190 -7.71 -3.44 -30.32
C GLY A 190 -7.25 -3.46 -28.84
N PRO A 191 -6.09 -2.86 -28.57
CA PRO A 191 -5.44 -2.91 -27.25
C PRO A 191 -6.16 -2.09 -26.17
N HIS A 192 -7.16 -1.28 -26.53
CA HIS A 192 -7.89 -0.38 -25.60
C HIS A 192 -9.29 -0.90 -25.22
N TRP A 193 -9.61 -2.16 -25.52
CA TRP A 193 -10.94 -2.70 -25.31
C TRP A 193 -11.32 -2.72 -23.82
N PHE A 194 -10.40 -3.16 -22.95
CA PHE A 194 -10.62 -3.23 -21.50
C PHE A 194 -10.72 -1.86 -20.83
N GLU A 195 -10.30 -0.79 -21.47
CA GLU A 195 -10.50 0.57 -20.91
C GLU A 195 -11.99 0.93 -20.75
N LYS A 196 -12.86 0.33 -21.56
CA LYS A 196 -14.30 0.64 -21.61
C LYS A 196 -15.19 -0.58 -21.35
N ASN A 197 -14.64 -1.77 -21.24
CA ASN A 197 -15.37 -3.02 -21.09
C ASN A 197 -14.85 -3.82 -19.91
N ILE A 198 -15.77 -4.51 -19.24
CA ILE A 198 -15.46 -5.38 -18.11
C ILE A 198 -15.83 -6.82 -18.49
N LEU A 199 -14.83 -7.68 -18.54
CA LEU A 199 -14.98 -9.14 -18.70
C LEU A 199 -13.84 -9.84 -17.95
N GLY A 200 -14.16 -10.49 -16.87
CA GLY A 200 -13.18 -11.22 -16.05
C GLY A 200 -13.69 -12.57 -15.61
N SER A 201 -13.10 -13.13 -14.57
CA SER A 201 -13.43 -14.41 -13.96
C SER A 201 -13.65 -14.30 -12.44
N GLY A 202 -13.83 -13.07 -11.96
CA GLY A 202 -13.97 -12.74 -10.54
C GLY A 202 -15.30 -13.19 -9.90
N PRO A 203 -15.44 -12.92 -8.60
CA PRO A 203 -16.60 -13.35 -7.82
C PRO A 203 -17.93 -12.69 -8.22
N PHE A 204 -17.88 -11.55 -8.89
CA PHE A 204 -19.09 -10.87 -9.37
C PHE A 204 -19.03 -10.67 -10.88
N LYS A 205 -20.20 -10.77 -11.53
CA LYS A 205 -20.39 -10.43 -12.95
C LYS A 205 -20.84 -8.98 -13.07
N PHE A 206 -20.28 -8.27 -14.04
CA PHE A 206 -20.68 -6.89 -14.31
C PHE A 206 -22.15 -6.81 -14.73
N ALA A 207 -22.93 -5.95 -14.04
CA ALA A 207 -24.35 -5.74 -14.30
C ALA A 207 -24.62 -4.38 -14.98
N SER A 208 -24.11 -3.28 -14.41
CA SER A 208 -24.29 -1.94 -14.99
C SER A 208 -23.27 -0.93 -14.47
N TYR A 209 -23.06 0.12 -15.25
CA TYR A 209 -22.28 1.28 -14.89
C TYR A 209 -23.01 2.57 -15.28
N ASP A 210 -23.37 3.35 -14.27
CA ASP A 210 -23.95 4.67 -14.41
C ASP A 210 -22.84 5.70 -14.16
N VAL A 211 -22.39 6.39 -15.23
CA VAL A 211 -21.21 7.28 -15.19
C VAL A 211 -21.32 8.30 -14.06
N GLY A 212 -20.31 8.36 -13.21
CA GLY A 212 -20.25 9.28 -12.07
C GLY A 212 -21.28 9.01 -10.96
N GLN A 213 -22.05 7.93 -11.03
CA GLN A 213 -23.05 7.57 -10.03
C GLN A 213 -22.76 6.23 -9.37
N SER A 214 -22.77 5.13 -10.14
CA SER A 214 -22.58 3.80 -9.55
C SER A 214 -22.10 2.75 -10.53
N ILE A 215 -21.49 1.70 -9.97
CA ILE A 215 -21.22 0.43 -10.63
C ILE A 215 -21.91 -0.69 -9.86
N LYS A 216 -22.45 -1.70 -10.58
CA LYS A 216 -23.16 -2.82 -9.99
C LYS A 216 -22.65 -4.15 -10.50
N GLY A 217 -22.64 -5.13 -9.63
CA GLY A 217 -22.29 -6.50 -9.95
C GLY A 217 -23.22 -7.49 -9.27
N ASP A 218 -23.46 -8.60 -9.97
CA ASP A 218 -24.23 -9.73 -9.50
C ASP A 218 -23.32 -10.90 -9.18
N ARG A 219 -23.68 -11.74 -8.21
CA ARG A 219 -22.96 -12.96 -7.86
C ARG A 219 -22.59 -13.76 -9.10
N ASN A 220 -21.34 -14.20 -9.20
CA ASN A 220 -20.93 -15.18 -10.19
C ASN A 220 -21.23 -16.61 -9.68
N PRO A 221 -22.24 -17.31 -10.20
CA PRO A 221 -22.57 -18.66 -9.73
C PRO A 221 -21.51 -19.70 -10.09
N ASP A 222 -20.68 -19.41 -11.09
CA ASP A 222 -19.59 -20.28 -11.57
C ASP A 222 -18.24 -19.92 -10.93
N TYR A 223 -18.22 -19.13 -9.84
CA TYR A 223 -16.96 -18.72 -9.20
C TYR A 223 -16.22 -19.94 -8.63
N TYR A 224 -14.95 -20.07 -8.95
CA TYR A 224 -14.16 -21.26 -8.67
C TYR A 224 -13.82 -21.49 -7.18
N HIS A 225 -13.89 -20.46 -6.34
CA HIS A 225 -13.79 -20.63 -4.88
C HIS A 225 -15.15 -21.04 -4.31
N LYS A 226 -15.28 -22.33 -3.93
CA LYS A 226 -16.53 -22.90 -3.45
C LYS A 226 -17.12 -22.15 -2.26
N GLY A 227 -18.40 -21.83 -2.33
CA GLY A 227 -19.13 -21.12 -1.27
C GLY A 227 -18.98 -19.61 -1.31
N LEU A 228 -18.16 -19.07 -2.20
CA LEU A 228 -17.97 -17.65 -2.42
C LEU A 228 -18.56 -17.20 -3.78
N PRO A 229 -18.86 -15.92 -3.92
CA PRO A 229 -18.94 -14.90 -2.87
C PRO A 229 -20.14 -15.13 -1.97
N TYR A 230 -20.14 -14.56 -0.76
CA TYR A 230 -21.29 -14.67 0.15
C TYR A 230 -22.45 -13.77 -0.29
N LEU A 231 -22.17 -12.58 -0.84
CA LEU A 231 -23.17 -11.60 -1.26
C LEU A 231 -23.86 -12.02 -2.57
N ASP A 232 -25.12 -11.59 -2.76
CA ASP A 232 -25.83 -11.70 -4.04
C ASP A 232 -25.45 -10.57 -5.00
N HIS A 233 -25.26 -9.34 -4.45
CA HIS A 233 -25.03 -8.14 -5.24
C HIS A 233 -24.03 -7.21 -4.56
N ILE A 234 -23.35 -6.43 -5.38
CA ILE A 234 -22.54 -5.29 -4.94
C ILE A 234 -22.97 -4.02 -5.66
N VAL A 235 -22.90 -2.89 -4.95
CA VAL A 235 -23.16 -1.55 -5.49
C VAL A 235 -22.07 -0.59 -5.01
N GLY A 236 -21.18 -0.18 -5.89
CA GLY A 236 -20.20 0.88 -5.65
C GLY A 236 -20.78 2.24 -6.04
N ILE A 237 -20.86 3.18 -5.11
CA ILE A 237 -21.37 4.55 -5.32
C ILE A 237 -20.19 5.51 -5.37
N PHE A 238 -20.10 6.31 -6.44
CA PHE A 238 -19.08 7.35 -6.56
C PHE A 238 -19.42 8.54 -5.67
N ALA A 239 -18.52 8.89 -4.75
CA ALA A 239 -18.71 9.95 -3.75
C ALA A 239 -17.39 10.66 -3.44
N PRO A 240 -16.93 11.60 -4.28
CA PRO A 240 -15.63 12.26 -4.12
C PRO A 240 -15.55 13.11 -2.85
N LYS A 241 -16.66 13.73 -2.43
CA LYS A 241 -16.70 14.61 -1.27
C LYS A 241 -16.76 13.82 0.04
N GLN A 242 -15.84 14.09 0.97
CA GLN A 242 -15.78 13.43 2.26
C GLN A 242 -17.09 13.53 3.06
N ALA A 243 -17.69 14.73 3.13
CA ALA A 243 -18.96 14.92 3.85
C ALA A 243 -20.06 14.00 3.32
N THR A 244 -20.17 13.85 1.98
CA THR A 244 -21.14 12.94 1.35
C THR A 244 -20.91 11.49 1.76
N ARG A 245 -19.65 11.05 1.88
CA ARG A 245 -19.33 9.69 2.33
C ARG A 245 -19.68 9.46 3.79
N VAL A 246 -19.34 10.41 4.66
CA VAL A 246 -19.69 10.35 6.09
C VAL A 246 -21.22 10.30 6.25
N ASP A 247 -21.97 11.14 5.53
CA ASP A 247 -23.44 11.17 5.57
C ASP A 247 -24.08 9.88 5.02
N ALA A 248 -23.49 9.30 3.99
CA ALA A 248 -23.97 8.02 3.43
C ALA A 248 -23.78 6.86 4.43
N ILE A 249 -22.67 6.78 5.13
CA ILE A 249 -22.43 5.80 6.20
C ILE A 249 -23.37 6.08 7.38
N ARG A 250 -23.50 7.35 7.80
CA ARG A 250 -24.39 7.76 8.90
C ARG A 250 -25.86 7.35 8.66
N SER A 251 -26.34 7.55 7.47
CA SER A 251 -27.75 7.26 7.08
C SER A 251 -27.99 5.84 6.60
N ASP A 252 -26.99 4.95 6.64
CA ASP A 252 -27.07 3.57 6.13
C ASP A 252 -27.36 3.46 4.62
N ARG A 253 -27.12 4.52 3.85
CA ARG A 253 -27.18 4.47 2.37
C ARG A 253 -25.99 3.71 1.77
N ALA A 254 -24.88 3.67 2.49
CA ALA A 254 -23.74 2.83 2.19
C ALA A 254 -23.15 2.27 3.48
N ALA A 255 -22.59 1.06 3.41
CA ALA A 255 -22.06 0.39 4.57
C ALA A 255 -20.65 0.84 4.95
N MET A 256 -19.83 1.21 3.97
CA MET A 256 -18.42 1.53 4.16
C MET A 256 -17.79 2.22 2.95
N GLU A 257 -16.56 2.71 3.16
CA GLU A 257 -15.58 2.96 2.09
C GLU A 257 -14.30 2.20 2.40
N PHE A 258 -13.45 1.98 1.39
CA PHE A 258 -12.21 1.19 1.56
C PHE A 258 -10.94 2.02 1.65
N ARG A 259 -10.96 3.32 1.38
CA ARG A 259 -9.76 4.16 1.37
C ARG A 259 -9.40 4.67 2.75
N GLY A 260 -10.25 5.46 3.39
CA GLY A 260 -10.04 5.98 4.75
C GLY A 260 -10.73 7.33 5.01
N LEU A 261 -11.11 7.52 6.26
CA LEU A 261 -11.71 8.76 6.77
C LEU A 261 -10.82 9.36 7.87
N PRO A 262 -10.87 10.70 8.10
CA PRO A 262 -10.06 11.33 9.14
C PRO A 262 -10.53 10.95 10.55
N PRO A 263 -9.68 11.13 11.59
CA PRO A 263 -10.02 10.84 12.98
C PRO A 263 -11.33 11.52 13.45
N SER A 264 -11.56 12.76 13.02
CA SER A 264 -12.79 13.50 13.35
C SER A 264 -14.05 12.82 12.84
N ALA A 265 -14.04 12.29 11.62
CA ALA A 265 -15.18 11.57 11.06
C ALA A 265 -15.42 10.23 11.77
N ARG A 266 -14.35 9.50 12.14
CA ARG A 266 -14.43 8.31 12.97
C ARG A 266 -15.12 8.61 14.31
N ASP A 267 -14.66 9.65 15.00
CA ASP A 267 -15.14 10.00 16.34
C ASP A 267 -16.60 10.48 16.30
N GLU A 268 -16.98 11.26 15.30
CA GLU A 268 -18.36 11.69 15.04
C GLU A 268 -19.28 10.49 14.80
N LEU A 269 -18.94 9.59 13.87
CA LEU A 269 -19.74 8.41 13.58
C LEU A 269 -19.85 7.47 14.78
N LYS A 270 -18.78 7.26 15.54
CA LYS A 270 -18.83 6.46 16.79
C LYS A 270 -19.73 7.10 17.84
N LYS A 271 -19.67 8.42 18.02
CA LYS A 271 -20.51 9.15 18.98
C LYS A 271 -21.98 9.05 18.62
N GLU A 272 -22.32 9.15 17.33
CA GLU A 272 -23.71 9.19 16.87
C GLU A 272 -24.36 7.80 16.74
N LEU A 273 -23.59 6.81 16.31
CA LEU A 273 -24.13 5.49 15.93
C LEU A 273 -23.81 4.39 16.94
N GLY A 274 -22.89 4.60 17.87
CA GLY A 274 -22.55 3.62 18.91
C GLY A 274 -22.15 2.26 18.32
N ASP A 275 -22.83 1.21 18.77
CA ASP A 275 -22.56 -0.17 18.36
C ASP A 275 -22.92 -0.49 16.90
N LYS A 276 -23.62 0.42 16.21
CA LYS A 276 -23.94 0.27 14.78
C LYS A 276 -22.75 0.56 13.87
N ILE A 277 -21.62 1.05 14.42
CA ILE A 277 -20.37 1.31 13.72
C ILE A 277 -19.24 0.50 14.33
N ALA A 278 -18.55 -0.25 13.49
CA ALA A 278 -17.23 -0.79 13.77
C ALA A 278 -16.14 0.11 13.17
N VAL A 279 -14.94 0.03 13.71
CA VAL A 279 -13.77 0.77 13.19
C VAL A 279 -12.58 -0.17 13.15
N GLN A 280 -11.90 -0.18 12.02
CA GLN A 280 -10.58 -0.79 11.91
C GLN A 280 -9.55 0.27 11.53
N GLU A 281 -8.33 0.11 12.02
CA GLU A 281 -7.20 0.98 11.71
C GLU A 281 -5.98 0.13 11.34
N SER A 282 -5.16 0.66 10.43
CA SER A 282 -3.90 0.04 10.00
C SER A 282 -2.90 1.11 9.61
N THR A 283 -1.62 0.87 9.79
CA THR A 283 -0.59 1.65 9.10
C THR A 283 -0.84 1.54 7.61
N TRP A 284 -0.82 2.68 6.92
CA TRP A 284 -1.00 2.73 5.48
C TRP A 284 0.35 2.54 4.78
N ASN A 285 0.39 1.83 3.66
CA ASN A 285 1.61 1.72 2.84
C ASN A 285 1.82 3.03 2.03
N CYS A 286 1.90 4.13 2.76
CA CYS A 286 2.15 5.49 2.30
C CYS A 286 3.02 6.20 3.32
N GLY A 287 4.25 6.53 2.96
CA GLY A 287 5.15 7.38 3.72
C GLY A 287 4.90 8.87 3.42
N SER A 288 5.30 9.74 4.32
CA SER A 288 5.31 11.19 4.11
C SER A 288 6.73 11.68 3.92
N ASP A 289 7.23 11.62 2.70
CA ASP A 289 8.61 11.94 2.40
C ASP A 289 8.83 13.43 2.13
N LEU A 290 10.00 13.88 2.49
CA LEU A 290 10.56 15.16 2.07
C LEU A 290 11.69 14.92 1.09
N PHE A 291 11.60 15.54 -0.07
CA PHE A 291 12.69 15.62 -1.02
C PHE A 291 13.24 17.04 -1.09
N PHE A 292 14.55 17.12 -1.19
CA PHE A 292 15.31 18.36 -1.26
C PHE A 292 15.80 18.55 -2.70
N ASN A 293 15.64 19.73 -3.27
CA ASN A 293 16.21 20.00 -4.58
C ASN A 293 17.73 20.19 -4.48
N GLU A 294 18.47 19.10 -4.64
CA GLU A 294 19.93 19.06 -4.47
C GLU A 294 20.69 19.85 -5.54
N LYS A 295 20.01 20.32 -6.58
CA LYS A 295 20.55 21.23 -7.59
C LYS A 295 20.50 22.69 -7.15
N LYS A 296 19.84 22.99 -6.02
CA LYS A 296 19.70 24.34 -5.46
C LYS A 296 20.47 24.50 -4.15
N LYS A 297 21.29 25.55 -4.03
CA LYS A 297 21.89 25.91 -2.74
C LYS A 297 20.84 26.41 -1.77
N PRO A 298 20.98 26.09 -0.47
CA PRO A 298 22.05 25.31 0.14
C PRO A 298 21.75 23.81 0.25
N PHE A 299 20.73 23.30 -0.45
CA PHE A 299 20.26 21.91 -0.36
C PHE A 299 21.19 20.92 -1.11
N ASP A 300 22.20 21.39 -1.83
CA ASP A 300 23.32 20.61 -2.35
C ASP A 300 24.23 20.06 -1.22
N ASN A 301 24.19 20.68 -0.03
CA ASN A 301 24.95 20.26 1.14
C ASN A 301 24.14 19.24 1.99
N PRO A 302 24.61 17.99 2.14
CA PRO A 302 23.94 16.97 2.95
C PRO A 302 23.76 17.37 4.42
N ASN A 303 24.66 18.17 5.00
CA ASN A 303 24.54 18.64 6.38
C ASN A 303 23.32 19.56 6.57
N VAL A 304 22.94 20.34 5.56
CA VAL A 304 21.72 21.16 5.61
C VAL A 304 20.47 20.28 5.59
N ARG A 305 20.42 19.28 4.71
CA ARG A 305 19.31 18.34 4.62
C ARG A 305 19.18 17.52 5.90
N ARG A 306 20.29 17.04 6.43
CA ARG A 306 20.37 16.32 7.71
C ARG A 306 19.88 17.18 8.89
N ALA A 307 20.26 18.46 8.94
CA ALA A 307 19.79 19.38 9.96
C ALA A 307 18.27 19.55 9.94
N LEU A 308 17.67 19.61 8.76
CA LEU A 308 16.22 19.70 8.63
C LEU A 308 15.51 18.43 9.11
N SER A 309 16.10 17.24 8.90
CA SER A 309 15.58 15.98 9.46
C SER A 309 15.68 15.93 10.99
N LEU A 310 16.84 16.34 11.55
CA LEU A 310 17.10 16.37 13.00
C LEU A 310 16.15 17.31 13.76
N ALA A 311 15.60 18.33 13.11
CA ALA A 311 14.68 19.27 13.75
C ALA A 311 13.30 18.67 14.09
N ILE A 312 12.91 17.59 13.39
CA ILE A 312 11.56 17.00 13.44
C ILE A 312 11.45 16.06 14.63
N ASP A 313 10.56 16.40 15.56
CA ASP A 313 10.24 15.55 16.72
C ASP A 313 9.23 14.46 16.34
N ARG A 314 9.72 13.41 15.71
CA ARG A 314 8.86 12.30 15.25
C ARG A 314 8.20 11.58 16.41
N TRP A 315 8.96 11.19 17.42
CA TRP A 315 8.48 10.39 18.54
C TRP A 315 7.54 11.16 19.47
N GLY A 316 7.88 12.41 19.82
CA GLY A 316 7.04 13.25 20.68
C GLY A 316 5.87 13.90 19.95
N GLY A 317 6.02 14.17 18.65
CA GLY A 317 5.02 14.88 17.85
C GLY A 317 3.93 13.99 17.25
N ALA A 318 4.27 12.76 16.83
CA ALA A 318 3.34 11.84 16.19
C ALA A 318 2.03 11.58 16.97
N PRO A 319 2.03 11.38 18.32
CA PRO A 319 0.81 11.18 19.07
C PRO A 319 -0.18 12.36 19.04
N SER A 320 0.33 13.58 18.91
CA SER A 320 -0.51 14.78 18.81
C SER A 320 -1.05 14.97 17.38
N LEU A 321 -0.19 14.75 16.38
CA LEU A 321 -0.57 14.86 14.97
C LEU A 321 -1.61 13.81 14.58
N SER A 322 -1.49 12.59 15.09
CA SER A 322 -2.42 11.48 14.82
C SER A 322 -3.86 11.71 15.31
N LYS A 323 -4.08 12.69 16.18
CA LYS A 323 -5.42 13.07 16.64
C LYS A 323 -6.19 13.90 15.60
N ILE A 324 -5.49 14.56 14.68
CA ILE A 324 -6.08 15.50 13.72
C ILE A 324 -5.81 15.12 12.27
N ALA A 325 -4.81 14.28 12.02
CA ALA A 325 -4.42 13.84 10.67
C ALA A 325 -4.37 12.32 10.56
N ILE A 326 -4.48 11.82 9.34
CA ILE A 326 -4.42 10.39 9.02
C ILE A 326 -2.97 9.87 9.00
N VAL A 327 -2.23 10.12 10.06
CA VAL A 327 -0.83 9.68 10.24
C VAL A 327 -0.64 9.14 11.66
N LYS A 328 0.32 8.23 11.87
CA LYS A 328 0.48 7.64 13.20
C LYS A 328 1.86 7.04 13.46
N THR A 329 2.40 6.25 12.54
CA THR A 329 3.55 5.39 12.80
C THR A 329 4.85 6.10 12.43
N VAL A 330 5.82 6.08 13.32
CA VAL A 330 7.20 6.49 13.04
C VAL A 330 7.92 5.29 12.41
N GLY A 331 8.68 5.52 11.36
CA GLY A 331 9.45 4.50 10.65
C GLY A 331 10.47 5.12 9.72
N GLY A 332 11.33 4.31 9.13
CA GLY A 332 12.20 4.68 8.02
C GLY A 332 11.44 4.73 6.69
N ILE A 333 12.15 4.66 5.58
CA ILE A 333 11.54 4.67 4.24
C ILE A 333 10.92 3.33 3.84
N VAL A 334 11.12 2.29 4.63
CA VAL A 334 10.51 0.96 4.43
C VAL A 334 9.27 0.84 5.30
N TYR A 335 8.21 0.26 4.75
CA TYR A 335 6.94 0.04 5.47
C TYR A 335 7.15 -0.57 6.86
N PRO A 336 6.69 0.08 7.96
CA PRO A 336 7.02 -0.31 9.35
C PRO A 336 6.41 -1.64 9.82
N GLY A 337 5.77 -2.40 8.97
CA GLY A 337 5.29 -3.76 9.24
C GLY A 337 6.07 -4.82 8.48
N SER A 338 7.06 -4.42 7.69
CA SER A 338 7.90 -5.32 6.91
C SER A 338 9.00 -5.95 7.77
N PRO A 339 9.34 -7.24 7.55
CA PRO A 339 10.54 -7.84 8.15
C PRO A 339 11.87 -7.17 7.77
N LEU A 340 11.89 -6.39 6.68
CA LEU A 340 13.08 -5.66 6.23
C LEU A 340 13.15 -4.23 6.77
N ALA A 341 12.10 -3.71 7.41
CA ALA A 341 12.11 -2.37 7.98
C ALA A 341 13.07 -2.27 9.16
N ALA A 342 13.75 -1.13 9.29
CA ALA A 342 14.56 -0.83 10.45
C ALA A 342 13.71 -0.88 11.74
N THR A 343 14.23 -1.53 12.77
CA THR A 343 13.65 -1.52 14.11
C THR A 343 13.76 -0.14 14.75
N ASP A 344 12.97 0.13 15.79
CA ASP A 344 13.08 1.38 16.55
C ASP A 344 14.51 1.62 17.06
N GLN A 345 15.21 0.56 17.48
CA GLN A 345 16.59 0.66 17.95
C GLN A 345 17.54 1.08 16.84
N GLU A 346 17.41 0.52 15.64
CA GLU A 346 18.22 0.87 14.47
C GLU A 346 17.90 2.30 13.99
N LEU A 347 16.63 2.70 14.02
CA LEU A 347 16.22 4.07 13.73
C LEU A 347 16.83 5.07 14.71
N HIS A 348 16.87 4.76 16.02
CA HIS A 348 17.46 5.65 17.02
C HIS A 348 18.94 5.96 16.78
N GLU A 349 19.64 5.17 15.94
CA GLU A 349 21.01 5.42 15.51
C GLU A 349 21.11 6.37 14.31
N MET A 350 19.97 6.69 13.65
CA MET A 350 19.94 7.57 12.47
C MET A 350 19.58 9.00 12.84
N ALA A 351 20.21 9.97 12.17
CA ALA A 351 19.87 11.38 12.36
C ALA A 351 18.40 11.65 12.01
N GLY A 352 17.71 12.40 12.89
CA GLY A 352 16.29 12.68 12.77
C GLY A 352 15.38 11.70 13.51
N PHE A 353 15.92 10.56 14.01
CA PHE A 353 15.15 9.58 14.78
C PHE A 353 15.64 9.43 16.23
N TRP A 354 16.52 10.30 16.68
CA TRP A 354 16.97 10.29 18.07
C TRP A 354 15.83 10.55 19.05
N THR A 355 15.86 9.86 20.18
CA THR A 355 14.82 9.99 21.23
C THR A 355 14.90 11.32 21.99
N ASP A 356 16.10 11.91 22.12
CA ASP A 356 16.30 13.23 22.72
C ASP A 356 16.22 14.34 21.67
N ILE A 357 15.04 14.92 21.53
CA ILE A 357 14.78 15.99 20.55
C ILE A 357 15.61 17.27 20.82
N ASN A 358 15.96 17.55 22.08
CA ASN A 358 16.78 18.73 22.38
C ASN A 358 18.19 18.56 21.86
N LYS A 359 18.81 17.41 22.14
CA LYS A 359 20.10 17.02 21.56
C LYS A 359 20.06 17.03 20.02
N SER A 360 19.00 16.50 19.44
CA SER A 360 18.80 16.47 17.99
C SER A 360 18.76 17.89 17.39
N ARG A 361 18.02 18.81 18.00
CA ARG A 361 17.94 20.21 17.55
C ARG A 361 19.21 21.01 17.78
N GLU A 362 19.97 20.72 18.83
CA GLU A 362 21.29 21.33 19.03
C GLU A 362 22.24 20.92 17.91
N GLU A 363 22.26 19.63 17.55
CA GLU A 363 23.06 19.15 16.43
C GLU A 363 22.58 19.77 15.10
N ALA A 364 21.29 19.89 14.86
CA ALA A 364 20.74 20.57 13.68
C ALA A 364 21.27 22.02 13.56
N LYS A 365 21.23 22.79 14.64
CA LYS A 365 21.79 24.16 14.67
C LYS A 365 23.29 24.18 14.41
N ARG A 366 24.04 23.23 14.98
CA ARG A 366 25.47 23.10 14.75
C ARG A 366 25.78 22.88 13.27
N LEU A 367 25.06 21.95 12.61
CA LEU A 367 25.23 21.65 11.20
C LEU A 367 24.89 22.84 10.28
N LEU A 368 23.81 23.59 10.58
CA LEU A 368 23.46 24.81 9.84
C LEU A 368 24.52 25.89 9.98
N LYS A 369 25.10 26.03 11.17
CA LYS A 369 26.21 26.98 11.43
C LYS A 369 27.46 26.60 10.64
N GLU A 370 27.84 25.32 10.66
CA GLU A 370 29.01 24.84 9.89
C GLU A 370 28.80 25.01 8.37
N ALA A 371 27.55 24.88 7.91
CA ALA A 371 27.20 25.15 6.51
C ALA A 371 27.10 26.65 6.17
N GLY A 372 27.22 27.55 7.16
CA GLY A 372 27.13 29.01 6.98
C GLY A 372 25.69 29.50 6.66
N VAL A 373 24.66 28.76 7.10
CA VAL A 373 23.25 29.06 6.80
C VAL A 373 22.36 29.10 8.07
N GLU A 374 22.86 29.69 9.13
CA GLU A 374 22.15 29.83 10.42
C GLU A 374 20.77 30.52 10.29
N ASN A 375 20.60 31.41 9.31
CA ASN A 375 19.37 32.13 9.03
C ASN A 375 18.62 31.55 7.80
N LEU A 376 18.64 30.23 7.64
CA LEU A 376 18.03 29.56 6.49
C LEU A 376 16.55 29.95 6.35
N SER A 377 16.18 30.31 5.13
CA SER A 377 14.79 30.55 4.74
C SER A 377 14.50 29.89 3.41
N PHE A 378 13.37 29.18 3.31
CA PHE A 378 12.98 28.52 2.06
C PHE A 378 11.48 28.33 1.96
N GLU A 379 11.04 27.90 0.78
CA GLU A 379 9.66 27.55 0.49
C GLU A 379 9.48 26.03 0.50
N LEU A 380 8.49 25.53 1.26
CA LEU A 380 8.02 24.16 1.23
C LEU A 380 6.88 24.06 0.22
N LEU A 381 7.13 23.33 -0.88
CA LEU A 381 6.09 22.99 -1.84
C LEU A 381 5.18 21.91 -1.23
N ASN A 382 3.89 22.21 -1.14
CA ASN A 382 2.90 21.29 -0.58
C ASN A 382 1.64 21.24 -1.46
N ARG A 383 0.91 20.13 -1.36
CA ARG A 383 -0.31 19.88 -2.14
C ARG A 383 -1.53 20.44 -1.42
N ASP A 384 -2.45 21.07 -2.17
CA ASP A 384 -3.72 21.58 -1.65
C ASP A 384 -4.71 20.43 -1.42
N VAL A 385 -4.42 19.61 -0.41
CA VAL A 385 -5.25 18.52 0.08
C VAL A 385 -5.19 18.52 1.60
N ASP A 386 -6.35 18.53 2.25
CA ASP A 386 -6.42 18.62 3.70
C ASP A 386 -5.68 17.46 4.40
N GLN A 387 -6.01 16.22 4.05
CA GLN A 387 -5.47 15.03 4.72
C GLN A 387 -4.45 14.28 3.86
N PRO A 388 -3.26 14.01 4.40
CA PRO A 388 -2.66 14.62 5.60
C PRO A 388 -1.81 15.87 5.29
N TYR A 389 -1.69 16.30 4.02
CA TYR A 389 -0.74 17.27 3.49
C TYR A 389 -0.72 18.60 4.26
N LYS A 390 -1.90 19.19 4.48
CA LYS A 390 -2.06 20.45 5.19
C LYS A 390 -1.50 20.37 6.62
N TYR A 391 -1.87 19.34 7.36
CA TYR A 391 -1.47 19.18 8.75
C TYR A 391 0.01 18.89 8.89
N ILE A 392 0.57 18.05 8.03
CA ILE A 392 2.02 17.78 7.99
C ILE A 392 2.78 19.06 7.67
N GLY A 393 2.36 19.80 6.64
CA GLY A 393 3.03 21.05 6.27
C GLY A 393 3.05 22.08 7.40
N ILE A 394 1.94 22.28 8.10
CA ILE A 394 1.85 23.17 9.27
C ILE A 394 2.78 22.69 10.38
N TRP A 395 2.77 21.38 10.66
CA TRP A 395 3.63 20.79 11.69
C TRP A 395 5.12 20.93 11.36
N LEU A 396 5.54 20.70 10.13
CA LEU A 396 6.92 20.87 9.69
C LEU A 396 7.42 22.31 9.84
N VAL A 397 6.60 23.31 9.49
CA VAL A 397 6.92 24.73 9.70
C VAL A 397 7.18 25.01 11.19
N ASP A 398 6.34 24.49 12.08
CA ASP A 398 6.54 24.61 13.52
C ASP A 398 7.85 23.93 13.97
N GLN A 399 8.12 22.71 13.50
CA GLN A 399 9.34 21.97 13.88
C GLN A 399 10.62 22.71 13.47
N TRP A 400 10.68 23.22 12.25
CA TRP A 400 11.85 23.95 11.74
C TRP A 400 12.02 25.33 12.39
N SER A 401 10.92 25.97 12.82
CA SER A 401 11.01 27.23 13.54
C SER A 401 11.82 27.12 14.85
N LYS A 402 11.81 25.93 15.48
CA LYS A 402 12.52 25.64 16.75
C LYS A 402 14.04 25.61 16.62
N ILE A 403 14.54 25.51 15.39
CA ILE A 403 15.98 25.63 15.08
C ILE A 403 16.32 26.95 14.36
N GLY A 404 15.39 27.91 14.30
CA GLY A 404 15.60 29.24 13.71
C GLY A 404 15.38 29.31 12.19
N VAL A 405 14.94 28.22 11.55
CA VAL A 405 14.67 28.18 10.11
C VAL A 405 13.29 28.78 9.81
N LYS A 406 13.22 29.63 8.79
CA LYS A 406 11.98 30.29 8.36
C LYS A 406 11.44 29.60 7.10
N VAL A 407 10.24 29.04 7.20
CA VAL A 407 9.62 28.31 6.09
C VAL A 407 8.27 28.94 5.73
N THR A 408 8.09 29.21 4.43
CA THR A 408 6.81 29.59 3.85
C THR A 408 6.26 28.40 3.05
N GLN A 409 4.99 28.06 3.21
CA GLN A 409 4.38 27.03 2.41
C GLN A 409 3.85 27.61 1.09
N ARG A 410 4.20 26.95 -0.01
CA ARG A 410 3.53 27.10 -1.32
C ARG A 410 2.56 25.94 -1.48
N VAL A 411 1.29 26.20 -1.19
CA VAL A 411 0.22 25.21 -1.27
C VAL A 411 -0.47 25.36 -2.63
N VAL A 412 -0.43 24.33 -3.47
CA VAL A 412 -0.95 24.38 -4.84
C VAL A 412 -1.80 23.14 -5.18
N PRO A 413 -2.76 23.26 -6.11
CA PRO A 413 -3.54 22.11 -6.59
C PRO A 413 -2.67 21.01 -7.18
N THR A 414 -3.21 19.79 -7.25
CA THR A 414 -2.50 18.57 -7.66
C THR A 414 -1.73 18.71 -8.99
N GLY A 415 -2.34 19.23 -10.04
CA GLY A 415 -1.67 19.38 -11.35
C GLY A 415 -0.46 20.32 -11.30
N PRO A 416 -0.61 21.58 -10.83
CA PRO A 416 0.50 22.50 -10.59
C PRO A 416 1.58 21.95 -9.64
N TRP A 417 1.20 21.15 -8.62
CA TRP A 417 2.15 20.52 -7.71
C TRP A 417 3.07 19.53 -8.43
N PHE A 418 2.51 18.62 -9.24
CA PHE A 418 3.31 17.72 -10.10
C PHE A 418 4.15 18.48 -11.13
N ALA A 419 3.60 19.52 -11.75
CA ALA A 419 4.34 20.32 -12.71
C ALA A 419 5.57 21.00 -12.08
N ALA A 420 5.41 21.58 -10.88
CA ALA A 420 6.51 22.20 -10.14
C ALA A 420 7.62 21.18 -9.78
N MET A 421 7.24 19.98 -9.33
CA MET A 421 8.22 18.91 -9.03
C MET A 421 9.00 18.50 -10.28
N ARG A 422 8.32 18.20 -11.38
CA ARG A 422 8.96 17.75 -12.63
C ARG A 422 9.88 18.81 -13.25
N SER A 423 9.54 20.09 -13.09
CA SER A 423 10.37 21.20 -13.57
C SER A 423 11.51 21.57 -12.61
N GLY A 424 11.56 20.99 -11.39
CA GLY A 424 12.51 21.39 -10.34
C GLY A 424 12.21 22.75 -9.73
N ASP A 425 10.98 23.26 -9.88
CA ASP A 425 10.55 24.55 -9.30
C ASP A 425 10.10 24.36 -7.84
N PHE A 426 11.02 23.92 -7.00
CA PHE A 426 10.86 23.81 -5.54
C PHE A 426 12.23 23.88 -4.87
N SER A 427 12.24 24.13 -3.57
CA SER A 427 13.42 24.00 -2.68
C SER A 427 13.33 22.71 -1.88
N VAL A 428 12.24 22.54 -1.16
CA VAL A 428 11.87 21.31 -0.43
C VAL A 428 10.43 20.98 -0.82
N VAL A 429 10.13 19.72 -1.05
CA VAL A 429 8.78 19.26 -1.34
C VAL A 429 8.34 18.17 -0.38
N HIS A 430 7.09 18.22 0.07
CA HIS A 430 6.41 17.10 0.72
C HIS A 430 5.77 16.25 -0.36
N TYR A 431 6.32 15.05 -0.56
CA TYR A 431 5.90 14.09 -1.58
C TYR A 431 5.68 12.72 -0.95
N PRO A 432 4.43 12.33 -0.65
CA PRO A 432 4.15 11.00 -0.15
C PRO A 432 4.39 9.93 -1.21
N ILE A 433 5.11 8.89 -0.83
CA ILE A 433 5.28 7.68 -1.63
C ILE A 433 4.30 6.62 -1.14
N CYS A 434 3.48 6.10 -2.07
CA CYS A 434 2.45 5.11 -1.78
C CYS A 434 2.57 3.91 -2.72
N HIS A 435 2.49 2.70 -2.18
CA HIS A 435 2.56 1.47 -2.96
C HIS A 435 1.29 0.64 -2.85
N SER A 436 0.96 -0.12 -3.90
CA SER A 436 -0.23 -0.98 -3.95
C SER A 436 -0.08 -2.24 -3.12
N VAL A 437 1.12 -2.79 -3.06
CA VAL A 437 1.51 -3.94 -2.25
C VAL A 437 2.77 -3.59 -1.48
N VAL A 438 2.95 -4.13 -0.29
CA VAL A 438 4.22 -4.02 0.43
C VAL A 438 5.24 -4.93 -0.24
N ASN A 439 6.20 -4.33 -0.93
CA ASN A 439 7.35 -5.00 -1.55
C ASN A 439 8.62 -4.24 -1.18
N PRO A 440 9.19 -4.46 0.01
CA PRO A 440 10.20 -3.57 0.57
C PRO A 440 11.43 -3.40 -0.33
N VAL A 441 11.75 -4.39 -1.17
CA VAL A 441 12.88 -4.29 -2.10
C VAL A 441 12.58 -3.37 -3.27
N LEU A 442 11.35 -3.43 -3.84
CA LEU A 442 10.97 -2.54 -4.95
C LEU A 442 10.48 -1.17 -4.45
N ASP A 443 9.91 -1.11 -3.26
CA ASP A 443 9.34 0.11 -2.68
C ASP A 443 10.41 1.20 -2.42
N VAL A 444 11.69 0.85 -2.40
CA VAL A 444 12.80 1.82 -2.26
C VAL A 444 13.38 2.34 -3.58
N GLN A 445 12.89 1.88 -4.73
CA GLN A 445 13.30 2.40 -6.05
C GLN A 445 13.05 3.90 -6.23
N PRO A 446 12.00 4.53 -5.66
CA PRO A 446 11.82 5.99 -5.74
C PRO A 446 13.00 6.83 -5.25
N TYR A 447 13.85 6.27 -4.41
CA TYR A 447 15.02 6.98 -3.87
C TYR A 447 16.28 6.85 -4.75
N LEU A 448 16.24 6.06 -5.83
CA LEU A 448 17.38 5.81 -6.69
C LEU A 448 17.57 6.90 -7.75
N PRO A 449 18.82 7.17 -8.17
CA PRO A 449 19.09 8.03 -9.32
C PRO A 449 18.36 7.51 -10.58
N GLY A 450 17.75 8.43 -11.32
CA GLY A 450 17.02 8.10 -12.54
C GLY A 450 15.57 7.66 -12.34
N SER A 451 15.14 7.38 -11.12
CA SER A 451 13.72 7.21 -10.83
C SER A 451 12.95 8.50 -11.08
N GLN A 452 11.78 8.39 -11.72
CA GLN A 452 10.89 9.55 -11.93
C GLN A 452 10.31 10.09 -10.63
N GLU A 453 10.31 9.29 -9.57
CA GLU A 453 9.84 9.65 -8.23
C GLU A 453 10.96 10.23 -7.35
N ASN A 454 12.22 10.15 -7.77
CA ASN A 454 13.33 10.82 -7.10
C ASN A 454 13.29 12.33 -7.40
N MET A 455 12.57 13.07 -6.59
CA MET A 455 12.39 14.51 -6.76
C MET A 455 13.67 15.31 -6.46
N GLY A 456 14.59 14.78 -5.65
CA GLY A 456 15.87 15.41 -5.31
C GLY A 456 16.83 15.50 -6.50
N GLY A 457 16.88 14.46 -7.30
CA GLY A 457 17.50 14.40 -8.61
C GLY A 457 19.02 14.47 -8.65
N ALA A 458 19.73 14.19 -7.55
CA ALA A 458 21.19 14.08 -7.55
C ALA A 458 21.64 12.72 -8.09
N PRO A 459 22.66 12.67 -8.95
CA PRO A 459 23.29 11.41 -9.30
C PRO A 459 24.06 10.87 -8.09
N ASP A 460 23.78 9.63 -7.71
CA ASP A 460 24.45 8.98 -6.59
C ASP A 460 24.70 7.50 -6.88
N PRO A 461 25.90 7.15 -7.39
CA PRO A 461 26.26 5.76 -7.66
C PRO A 461 26.24 4.86 -6.42
N LYS A 462 26.41 5.43 -5.22
CA LYS A 462 26.45 4.63 -3.99
C LYS A 462 25.07 4.09 -3.59
N SER A 463 24.02 4.87 -3.77
CA SER A 463 22.66 4.37 -3.55
C SER A 463 22.31 3.23 -4.51
N THR A 464 22.73 3.34 -5.77
CA THR A 464 22.58 2.26 -6.76
C THR A 464 23.35 1.01 -6.35
N GLU A 465 24.61 1.13 -5.93
CA GLU A 465 25.41 -0.01 -5.44
C GLU A 465 24.76 -0.73 -4.25
N LEU A 466 24.23 0.05 -3.29
CA LEU A 466 23.55 -0.53 -2.12
C LEU A 466 22.25 -1.24 -2.52
N TYR A 467 21.49 -0.64 -3.42
CA TYR A 467 20.26 -1.25 -3.93
C TYR A 467 20.51 -2.55 -4.71
N GLU A 468 21.54 -2.57 -5.56
CA GLU A 468 21.91 -3.78 -6.31
C GLU A 468 22.26 -4.95 -5.38
N LYS A 469 22.96 -4.70 -4.27
CA LYS A 469 23.21 -5.74 -3.25
C LYS A 469 21.89 -6.26 -2.66
N LEU A 470 21.05 -5.35 -2.21
CA LEU A 470 19.75 -5.66 -1.62
C LEU A 470 18.86 -6.48 -2.59
N LEU A 471 18.84 -6.10 -3.87
CA LEU A 471 18.01 -6.72 -4.89
C LEU A 471 18.40 -8.18 -5.16
N HIS A 472 19.69 -8.50 -5.05
CA HIS A 472 20.24 -9.84 -5.28
C HIS A 472 20.39 -10.68 -4.01
N GLU A 473 20.21 -10.09 -2.82
CA GLU A 473 20.28 -10.84 -1.55
C GLU A 473 18.99 -11.63 -1.31
N THR A 474 19.13 -12.88 -0.93
CA THR A 474 17.99 -13.79 -0.66
C THR A 474 18.01 -14.37 0.74
N ASP A 475 19.10 -14.24 1.49
CA ASP A 475 19.11 -14.56 2.92
C ASP A 475 18.37 -13.46 3.70
N PRO A 476 17.29 -13.77 4.43
CA PRO A 476 16.46 -12.74 5.06
C PRO A 476 17.21 -11.87 6.08
N LYS A 477 18.20 -12.43 6.78
CA LYS A 477 18.96 -11.70 7.79
C LYS A 477 19.99 -10.75 7.14
N ALA A 478 20.68 -11.22 6.11
CA ALA A 478 21.59 -10.40 5.32
C ALA A 478 20.83 -9.28 4.62
N GLN A 479 19.69 -9.61 4.02
CA GLN A 479 18.83 -8.65 3.32
C GLN A 479 18.29 -7.55 4.26
N HIS A 480 17.89 -7.89 5.50
CA HIS A 480 17.51 -6.89 6.50
C HIS A 480 18.68 -5.94 6.81
N ALA A 481 19.87 -6.48 7.04
CA ALA A 481 21.06 -5.65 7.34
C ALA A 481 21.42 -4.71 6.17
N GLU A 482 21.30 -5.18 4.93
CA GLU A 482 21.52 -4.38 3.72
C GLU A 482 20.44 -3.30 3.54
N MET A 483 19.20 -3.62 3.85
CA MET A 483 18.10 -2.66 3.83
C MET A 483 18.31 -1.54 4.85
N VAL A 484 18.66 -1.89 6.10
CA VAL A 484 18.96 -0.89 7.14
C VAL A 484 20.15 -0.01 6.74
N ALA A 485 21.17 -0.59 6.10
CA ALA A 485 22.29 0.18 5.57
C ALA A 485 21.88 1.13 4.44
N PHE A 486 20.98 0.70 3.56
CA PHE A 486 20.38 1.52 2.51
C PHE A 486 19.56 2.67 3.11
N GLU A 487 18.63 2.38 4.04
CA GLU A 487 17.82 3.39 4.72
C GLU A 487 18.70 4.45 5.41
N LYS A 488 19.72 4.00 6.16
CA LYS A 488 20.67 4.90 6.84
C LYS A 488 21.43 5.76 5.85
N TYR A 489 21.83 5.21 4.71
CA TYR A 489 22.50 5.96 3.68
C TYR A 489 21.60 7.05 3.10
N ILE A 490 20.39 6.70 2.69
CA ILE A 490 19.43 7.63 2.08
C ILE A 490 18.99 8.74 3.05
N MET A 491 18.64 8.38 4.30
CA MET A 491 18.04 9.33 5.24
C MET A 491 19.04 10.10 6.11
N ASP A 492 20.20 9.52 6.39
CA ASP A 492 21.19 10.11 7.30
C ASP A 492 22.49 10.47 6.60
N THR A 493 23.21 9.51 5.98
CA THR A 493 24.57 9.77 5.48
C THR A 493 24.57 10.73 4.29
N ALA A 494 23.82 10.42 3.25
CA ALA A 494 23.61 11.26 2.08
C ALA A 494 22.46 12.25 2.29
N ALA A 495 21.49 11.90 3.12
CA ALA A 495 20.29 12.68 3.43
C ALA A 495 19.53 13.14 2.16
N HIS A 496 19.39 12.24 1.17
CA HIS A 496 18.71 12.52 -0.10
C HIS A 496 17.21 12.76 0.10
N ALA A 497 16.60 11.99 1.00
CA ALA A 497 15.22 12.11 1.39
C ALA A 497 15.06 11.92 2.90
N THR A 498 13.90 12.26 3.42
CA THR A 498 13.60 12.08 4.83
C THR A 498 12.15 11.63 4.98
N GLU A 499 11.93 10.45 5.54
CA GLU A 499 10.61 10.04 5.99
C GLU A 499 10.21 10.85 7.23
N VAL A 500 9.04 11.43 7.19
CA VAL A 500 8.49 12.25 8.28
C VAL A 500 7.64 11.39 9.21
N ILE A 501 6.61 10.73 8.66
CA ILE A 501 5.65 9.92 9.39
C ILE A 501 4.79 9.10 8.42
N TRP A 502 4.51 7.85 8.75
CA TRP A 502 3.66 6.97 7.96
C TRP A 502 2.17 7.29 8.15
N TRP A 503 1.41 7.16 7.07
CA TRP A 503 -0.03 7.37 7.09
C TRP A 503 -0.75 6.27 7.88
N ASN A 504 -1.96 6.57 8.33
CA ASN A 504 -2.83 5.67 9.07
C ASN A 504 -4.19 5.57 8.37
N ARG A 505 -4.59 4.37 8.01
CA ARG A 505 -5.95 4.12 7.50
C ARG A 505 -6.91 3.99 8.65
N ILE A 506 -8.04 4.68 8.56
CA ILE A 506 -9.11 4.65 9.55
C ILE A 506 -10.40 4.39 8.80
N ILE A 507 -10.99 3.22 8.98
CA ILE A 507 -12.20 2.80 8.30
C ILE A 507 -13.32 2.58 9.29
N PRO A 508 -14.20 3.58 9.51
CA PRO A 508 -15.50 3.36 10.15
C PRO A 508 -16.44 2.72 9.13
N TYR A 509 -17.16 1.68 9.56
CA TYR A 509 -18.09 0.94 8.71
C TYR A 509 -19.25 0.38 9.52
N ARG A 510 -20.38 0.08 8.87
CA ARG A 510 -21.55 -0.49 9.55
C ARG A 510 -21.21 -1.85 10.15
N SER A 511 -21.52 -2.05 11.43
CA SER A 511 -21.09 -3.21 12.21
C SER A 511 -21.64 -4.57 11.71
N TYR A 512 -22.67 -4.54 10.88
CA TYR A 512 -23.20 -5.73 10.21
C TYR A 512 -22.34 -6.22 9.02
N VAL A 513 -21.36 -5.44 8.56
CA VAL A 513 -20.39 -5.90 7.55
C VAL A 513 -19.37 -6.79 8.24
N LYS A 514 -19.25 -8.01 7.76
CA LYS A 514 -18.40 -9.06 8.32
C LYS A 514 -17.47 -9.64 7.25
N GLY A 515 -16.46 -10.40 7.68
CA GLY A 515 -15.54 -11.07 6.77
C GLY A 515 -14.51 -10.15 6.11
N TRP A 516 -14.53 -8.84 6.39
CA TRP A 516 -13.54 -7.88 5.91
C TRP A 516 -12.52 -7.52 6.99
N LYS A 517 -11.26 -7.50 6.60
CA LYS A 517 -10.15 -7.02 7.43
C LYS A 517 -9.37 -5.93 6.71
N ILE A 518 -8.99 -4.89 7.46
CA ILE A 518 -8.15 -3.81 6.95
C ILE A 518 -6.73 -4.29 6.76
N GLY A 519 -6.09 -3.84 5.68
CA GLY A 519 -4.67 -4.07 5.41
C GLY A 519 -3.92 -2.76 5.21
N PRO A 520 -2.60 -2.81 4.98
CA PRO A 520 -1.77 -1.63 4.78
C PRO A 520 -2.08 -0.88 3.48
N SER A 521 -2.74 -1.52 2.54
CA SER A 521 -3.11 -0.91 1.28
C SER A 521 -4.62 -0.96 1.04
N HIS A 522 -5.17 0.12 0.50
CA HIS A 522 -6.57 0.18 0.10
C HIS A 522 -6.83 -0.43 -1.28
N TYR A 523 -5.79 -0.89 -1.96
CA TYR A 523 -5.89 -1.56 -3.25
C TYR A 523 -6.08 -3.07 -3.12
N ILE A 524 -5.56 -3.70 -2.06
CA ILE A 524 -5.57 -5.16 -1.90
C ILE A 524 -6.94 -5.70 -1.49
N ASN A 525 -7.23 -6.94 -1.88
CA ASN A 525 -8.44 -7.69 -1.50
C ASN A 525 -9.76 -6.95 -1.80
N GLN A 526 -9.81 -6.26 -2.94
CA GLN A 526 -10.99 -5.53 -3.40
C GLN A 526 -11.94 -6.38 -4.24
N ASP A 527 -11.73 -7.70 -4.30
CA ASP A 527 -12.64 -8.66 -4.94
C ASP A 527 -13.97 -8.85 -4.18
N LEU A 528 -14.00 -8.50 -2.90
CA LEU A 528 -15.15 -8.52 -1.99
C LEU A 528 -15.76 -9.92 -1.75
N ALA A 529 -15.11 -10.99 -2.20
CA ALA A 529 -15.66 -12.34 -2.13
C ALA A 529 -15.97 -12.83 -0.71
N ASN A 530 -15.10 -12.44 0.26
CA ASN A 530 -15.18 -12.89 1.66
C ASN A 530 -16.13 -12.03 2.54
N ILE A 531 -16.71 -10.96 1.99
CA ILE A 531 -17.60 -10.08 2.74
C ILE A 531 -19.00 -10.69 2.81
N TRP A 532 -19.60 -10.62 4.01
CA TRP A 532 -20.97 -11.01 4.24
C TRP A 532 -21.69 -10.04 5.18
N LEU A 533 -23.01 -10.08 5.23
CA LEU A 533 -23.82 -9.15 6.00
C LEU A 533 -24.56 -9.88 7.14
N ASP A 534 -24.33 -9.42 8.36
CA ASP A 534 -25.04 -9.91 9.56
C ASP A 534 -26.27 -9.05 9.82
N LYS A 535 -27.25 -9.18 8.91
CA LYS A 535 -28.56 -8.53 8.98
C LYS A 535 -29.68 -9.55 9.21
#